data_29dbeb80a2d27d7f67ab650ca9adeba3
#
_entry.id   29dbeb80a2d27d7f67ab650ca9adeba3
#
_cell.length_a   1.000
_cell.length_b   1.000
_cell.length_c   1.000
_cell.angle_alpha   90.00
_cell.angle_beta   90.00
_cell.angle_gamma   90.00
#
_symmetry.space_group_name_H-M   'P 1'
#
loop_
_entity.id
_entity.type
_entity.pdbx_description
1 polymer ?
#
loop_
_entity_poly.entity_id
_entity_poly.type
_entity_poly.pdbx_seq_one_letter_code
_entity_poly.pdbx_strand_id
1 'polypeptide(L)'
;MRNCHRVLGAVAVLLISAPAAHATSAGAPESRGVPPRAADAISRPAVPLPWGDSLSIDRTGYVNRGGTVTVYGTYRCAYDTMDSPRASIVVTLTQGAERDSLGSAPAICDGRQHRFSVDGSGYFVDGPAYAEARMVKYGDRGDFVPMPRTVADTEHSVTLVNPMR
;
A
#
# COMPACT_ATOMS: atom_id res chain seq x y z
N MET A 1 -46.20 15.78 3.63
CA MET A 1 -46.18 16.16 5.06
C MET A 1 -44.71 16.25 5.50
N ARG A 2 -44.37 17.42 5.96
CA ARG A 2 -43.08 17.96 6.34
C ARG A 2 -42.54 17.25 7.59
N ASN A 3 -41.24 16.95 7.67
CA ASN A 3 -40.48 17.04 8.91
C ASN A 3 -39.00 17.23 8.60
N CYS A 4 -38.56 18.48 8.65
CA CYS A 4 -37.18 18.90 8.78
C CYS A 4 -36.76 18.79 10.25
N HIS A 5 -35.79 17.96 10.58
CA HIS A 5 -35.05 18.08 11.83
C HIS A 5 -33.64 18.58 11.55
N ARG A 6 -33.43 19.87 11.77
CA ARG A 6 -32.11 20.50 11.90
C ARG A 6 -31.57 20.15 13.28
N VAL A 7 -30.48 19.42 13.34
CA VAL A 7 -29.68 19.28 14.56
C VAL A 7 -28.42 20.15 14.39
N LEU A 8 -28.39 21.25 15.12
CA LEU A 8 -27.18 22.08 15.31
C LEU A 8 -26.33 21.39 16.38
N GLY A 9 -25.20 20.81 15.98
CA GLY A 9 -24.16 20.31 16.87
C GLY A 9 -23.07 21.36 17.06
N ALA A 10 -22.92 21.90 18.26
CA ALA A 10 -21.85 22.80 18.64
C ALA A 10 -20.52 22.06 18.73
N VAL A 11 -19.51 22.53 17.98
CA VAL A 11 -18.13 22.02 18.06
C VAL A 11 -17.40 22.82 19.14
N ALA A 12 -17.07 22.17 20.25
CA ALA A 12 -16.20 22.72 21.29
C ALA A 12 -14.74 22.43 20.91
N VAL A 13 -13.98 23.49 20.62
CA VAL A 13 -12.54 23.45 20.38
C VAL A 13 -11.82 23.49 21.72
N LEU A 14 -11.21 22.39 22.13
CA LEU A 14 -10.31 22.33 23.29
C LEU A 14 -8.86 22.61 22.82
N LEU A 15 -8.38 23.81 23.15
CA LEU A 15 -6.96 24.18 23.01
C LEU A 15 -6.19 23.61 24.21
N ILE A 16 -5.37 22.60 23.96
CA ILE A 16 -4.43 22.08 24.97
C ILE A 16 -3.08 22.76 24.74
N SER A 17 -2.74 23.67 25.67
CA SER A 17 -1.43 24.32 25.72
C SER A 17 -0.44 23.39 26.45
N ALA A 18 0.61 22.95 25.77
CA ALA A 18 1.71 22.20 26.36
C ALA A 18 2.78 23.18 26.90
N PRO A 19 3.29 23.02 28.14
CA PRO A 19 4.41 23.80 28.65
C PRO A 19 5.75 23.28 28.09
N ALA A 20 6.57 24.20 27.58
CA ALA A 20 7.94 23.94 27.19
C ALA A 20 8.83 23.71 28.42
N ALA A 21 9.37 22.50 28.58
CA ALA A 21 10.40 22.20 29.56
C ALA A 21 11.77 22.57 28.99
N HIS A 22 12.39 23.62 29.55
CA HIS A 22 13.79 23.94 29.32
C HIS A 22 14.68 22.98 30.13
N ALA A 23 15.39 22.10 29.47
CA ALA A 23 16.47 21.34 30.11
C ALA A 23 17.79 22.10 29.96
N THR A 24 18.27 22.66 31.03
CA THR A 24 19.64 23.15 31.20
C THR A 24 20.59 21.97 31.37
N SER A 25 21.41 21.68 30.39
CA SER A 25 22.48 20.70 30.51
C SER A 25 23.77 21.37 30.96
N ALA A 26 24.19 21.03 32.17
CA ALA A 26 25.49 21.36 32.71
C ALA A 26 26.57 20.45 32.07
N GLY A 27 27.77 21.03 31.92
CA GLY A 27 28.87 20.54 31.16
C GLY A 27 29.39 19.14 31.50
N ALA A 28 29.90 18.48 30.48
CA ALA A 28 30.68 17.27 30.52
C ALA A 28 31.99 17.45 29.72
N PRO A 29 33.06 16.75 30.10
CA PRO A 29 34.44 17.05 29.68
C PRO A 29 34.72 16.61 28.24
N GLU A 30 35.57 17.39 27.65
CA GLU A 30 36.17 17.26 26.33
C GLU A 30 36.84 15.90 26.10
N SER A 31 36.19 15.02 25.33
CA SER A 31 36.82 13.85 24.74
C SER A 31 37.16 14.16 23.30
N ARG A 32 38.46 14.18 23.00
CA ARG A 32 38.99 14.38 21.65
C ARG A 32 38.36 13.45 20.63
N GLY A 33 37.74 14.08 19.66
CA GLY A 33 36.92 13.47 18.67
C GLY A 33 37.60 12.58 17.67
N VAL A 34 36.82 11.68 17.25
CA VAL A 34 36.83 11.11 15.91
C VAL A 34 35.63 11.74 15.22
N PRO A 35 35.78 12.37 14.04
CA PRO A 35 34.63 12.88 13.31
C PRO A 35 33.71 11.70 13.02
N PRO A 36 32.40 11.82 13.27
CA PRO A 36 31.48 10.81 12.80
C PRO A 36 31.60 10.77 11.28
N ARG A 37 32.17 9.69 10.78
CA ARG A 37 32.08 9.32 9.39
C ARG A 37 30.59 9.25 9.12
N ALA A 38 30.05 10.22 8.39
CA ALA A 38 28.72 10.14 7.84
C ALA A 38 28.71 8.85 7.01
N ALA A 39 28.21 7.79 7.60
CA ALA A 39 27.79 6.63 6.87
C ALA A 39 26.61 7.13 6.03
N ASP A 40 26.91 7.56 4.81
CA ASP A 40 25.93 7.59 3.74
C ASP A 40 25.37 6.17 3.65
N ALA A 41 24.36 5.90 4.44
CA ALA A 41 23.48 4.77 4.23
C ALA A 41 22.77 5.05 2.91
N ILE A 42 23.50 4.79 1.81
CA ILE A 42 22.88 4.61 0.51
C ILE A 42 21.93 3.46 0.73
N SER A 43 20.65 3.78 0.92
CA SER A 43 19.56 2.80 0.90
C SER A 43 19.58 2.19 -0.49
N ARG A 44 20.40 1.15 -0.64
CA ARG A 44 20.35 0.31 -1.84
C ARG A 44 18.94 -0.23 -1.88
N PRO A 45 18.22 -0.02 -2.99
CA PRO A 45 16.93 -0.69 -3.15
C PRO A 45 17.19 -2.18 -2.93
N ALA A 46 16.47 -2.78 -2.00
CA ALA A 46 16.61 -4.20 -1.72
C ALA A 46 16.31 -4.93 -3.02
N VAL A 47 17.32 -5.54 -3.61
CA VAL A 47 17.13 -6.39 -4.79
C VAL A 47 16.27 -7.56 -4.32
N PRO A 48 15.06 -7.76 -4.88
CA PRO A 48 14.20 -8.85 -4.48
C PRO A 48 14.96 -10.16 -4.62
N LEU A 49 15.03 -10.94 -3.56
CA LEU A 49 15.67 -12.24 -3.61
C LEU A 49 14.92 -13.10 -4.65
N PRO A 50 15.63 -13.82 -5.54
CA PRO A 50 15.00 -14.56 -6.64
C PRO A 50 14.02 -15.66 -6.19
N TRP A 51 14.01 -16.00 -4.92
CA TRP A 51 13.11 -16.98 -4.28
C TRP A 51 12.12 -16.35 -3.28
N GLY A 52 12.12 -15.03 -3.12
CA GLY A 52 11.21 -14.32 -2.21
C GLY A 52 9.87 -13.96 -2.83
N ASP A 53 8.95 -13.50 -1.99
CA ASP A 53 7.72 -12.88 -2.42
C ASP A 53 8.04 -11.58 -3.18
N SER A 54 7.36 -11.34 -4.31
CA SER A 54 7.54 -10.12 -5.09
C SER A 54 6.26 -9.74 -5.80
N LEU A 55 6.09 -8.45 -6.05
CA LEU A 55 4.90 -7.86 -6.66
C LEU A 55 5.31 -6.69 -7.54
N SER A 56 4.70 -6.55 -8.71
CA SER A 56 4.88 -5.39 -9.59
C SER A 56 3.59 -5.06 -10.33
N ILE A 57 3.40 -3.77 -10.63
CA ILE A 57 2.26 -3.24 -11.37
C ILE A 57 2.74 -2.83 -12.76
N ASP A 58 1.94 -3.12 -13.79
CA ASP A 58 2.20 -2.66 -15.15
C ASP A 58 1.98 -1.14 -15.24
N ARG A 59 2.73 -0.45 -16.11
CA ARG A 59 2.65 1.01 -16.28
C ARG A 59 1.35 1.48 -16.93
N THR A 60 0.58 0.57 -17.50
CA THR A 60 -0.66 0.87 -18.21
C THR A 60 -1.80 0.09 -17.58
N GLY A 61 -2.86 0.80 -17.22
CA GLY A 61 -4.16 0.24 -16.85
C GLY A 61 -5.21 0.65 -17.88
N TYR A 62 -6.37 0.05 -17.81
CA TYR A 62 -7.47 0.33 -18.73
C TYR A 62 -8.67 0.87 -17.98
N VAL A 63 -9.33 1.87 -18.54
CA VAL A 63 -10.58 2.41 -18.03
C VAL A 63 -11.62 2.42 -19.15
N ASN A 64 -12.81 1.90 -18.87
CA ASN A 64 -13.92 1.95 -19.81
C ASN A 64 -14.81 3.19 -19.56
N ARG A 65 -15.77 3.45 -20.46
CA ARG A 65 -16.71 4.58 -20.33
C ARG A 65 -17.62 4.51 -19.11
N GLY A 66 -17.78 3.33 -18.52
CA GLY A 66 -18.57 3.12 -17.31
C GLY A 66 -17.79 3.32 -16.01
N GLY A 67 -16.51 3.76 -16.07
CA GLY A 67 -15.67 3.95 -14.91
C GLY A 67 -15.09 2.65 -14.33
N THR A 68 -15.25 1.50 -15.01
CA THR A 68 -14.56 0.27 -14.63
C THR A 68 -13.09 0.37 -15.03
N VAL A 69 -12.21 0.13 -14.08
CA VAL A 69 -10.76 0.13 -14.28
C VAL A 69 -10.21 -1.27 -14.13
N THR A 70 -9.26 -1.64 -14.98
CA THR A 70 -8.48 -2.88 -14.87
C THR A 70 -7.01 -2.53 -14.73
N VAL A 71 -6.38 -3.03 -13.66
CA VAL A 71 -4.95 -2.92 -13.41
C VAL A 71 -4.32 -4.31 -13.53
N TYR A 72 -3.19 -4.38 -14.19
CA TYR A 72 -2.42 -5.60 -14.41
C TYR A 72 -1.09 -5.55 -13.69
N GLY A 73 -0.51 -6.72 -13.50
CA GLY A 73 0.82 -6.83 -12.96
C GLY A 73 1.33 -8.26 -12.92
N THR A 74 2.47 -8.42 -12.29
CA THR A 74 3.07 -9.74 -12.06
C THR A 74 3.41 -9.92 -10.59
N TYR A 75 3.39 -11.16 -10.13
CA TYR A 75 3.77 -11.51 -8.79
C TYR A 75 4.51 -12.83 -8.75
N ARG A 76 5.27 -13.01 -7.68
CA ARG A 76 5.79 -14.29 -7.26
C ARG A 76 5.40 -14.46 -5.79
N CYS A 77 4.76 -15.57 -5.47
CA CYS A 77 4.44 -15.95 -4.10
C CYS A 77 5.27 -17.18 -3.77
N ALA A 78 6.19 -17.03 -2.81
CA ALA A 78 7.04 -18.13 -2.36
C ALA A 78 6.19 -19.25 -1.75
N TYR A 79 6.58 -20.50 -2.03
CA TYR A 79 5.97 -21.65 -1.43
C TYR A 79 6.19 -21.63 0.09
N ASP A 80 5.12 -21.74 0.85
CA ASP A 80 5.19 -21.87 2.29
C ASP A 80 4.91 -23.32 2.66
N THR A 81 5.81 -23.96 3.37
CA THR A 81 5.75 -25.39 3.69
C THR A 81 4.63 -25.77 4.66
N MET A 82 3.96 -24.76 5.22
CA MET A 82 2.84 -24.95 6.13
C MET A 82 1.53 -24.64 5.41
N ASP A 83 0.82 -25.69 5.04
CA ASP A 83 -0.55 -25.69 4.49
C ASP A 83 -0.83 -24.57 3.48
N SER A 84 -0.95 -24.90 2.21
CA SER A 84 -1.21 -24.00 1.07
C SER A 84 -1.73 -22.62 1.47
N PRO A 85 -0.86 -21.63 1.72
CA PRO A 85 -1.32 -20.35 2.24
C PRO A 85 -2.23 -19.71 1.21
N ARG A 86 -3.44 -19.39 1.63
CA ARG A 86 -4.33 -18.57 0.82
C ARG A 86 -3.69 -17.19 0.73
N ALA A 87 -3.41 -16.74 -0.47
CA ALA A 87 -2.88 -15.43 -0.72
C ALA A 87 -3.81 -14.65 -1.65
N SER A 88 -3.85 -13.35 -1.47
CA SER A 88 -4.57 -12.43 -2.35
C SER A 88 -3.76 -11.17 -2.61
N ILE A 89 -3.98 -10.59 -3.78
CA ILE A 89 -3.40 -9.31 -4.18
C ILE A 89 -4.52 -8.28 -4.13
N VAL A 90 -4.35 -7.26 -3.29
CA VAL A 90 -5.29 -6.15 -3.16
C VAL A 90 -4.71 -4.94 -3.88
N VAL A 91 -5.51 -4.27 -4.70
CA VAL A 91 -5.08 -3.08 -5.45
C VAL A 91 -5.93 -1.88 -5.04
N THR A 92 -5.26 -0.77 -4.74
CA THR A 92 -5.85 0.54 -4.51
C THR A 92 -5.37 1.49 -5.61
N LEU A 93 -6.26 2.28 -6.17
CA LEU A 93 -5.95 3.26 -7.20
C LEU A 93 -6.27 4.67 -6.69
N THR A 94 -5.38 5.61 -7.01
CA THR A 94 -5.56 7.04 -6.68
C THR A 94 -5.42 7.86 -7.96
N GLN A 95 -6.39 8.73 -8.24
CA GLN A 95 -6.33 9.67 -9.36
C GLN A 95 -6.88 11.03 -8.89
N GLY A 96 -6.00 12.03 -8.80
CA GLY A 96 -6.38 13.31 -8.20
C GLY A 96 -6.81 13.18 -6.73
N ALA A 97 -8.04 13.53 -6.43
CA ALA A 97 -8.62 13.39 -5.08
C ALA A 97 -9.34 12.06 -4.85
N GLU A 98 -9.57 11.28 -5.92
CA GLU A 98 -10.24 9.98 -5.85
C GLU A 98 -9.26 8.90 -5.41
N ARG A 99 -9.64 8.11 -4.42
CA ARG A 99 -8.87 6.95 -3.95
C ARG A 99 -9.83 5.82 -3.62
N ASP A 100 -9.77 4.75 -4.40
CA ASP A 100 -10.63 3.58 -4.22
C ASP A 100 -9.84 2.28 -4.25
N SER A 101 -10.34 1.29 -3.50
CA SER A 101 -9.89 -0.08 -3.62
C SER A 101 -10.58 -0.72 -4.82
N LEU A 102 -9.80 -1.13 -5.83
CA LEU A 102 -10.34 -1.82 -7.01
C LEU A 102 -10.83 -3.23 -6.68
N GLY A 103 -10.32 -3.83 -5.59
CA GLY A 103 -10.68 -5.18 -5.20
C GLY A 103 -9.46 -6.06 -4.98
N SER A 104 -9.64 -7.37 -5.17
CA SER A 104 -8.56 -8.33 -4.97
C SER A 104 -8.58 -9.48 -5.98
N ALA A 105 -7.41 -10.01 -6.29
CA ALA A 105 -7.23 -11.24 -7.06
C ALA A 105 -6.59 -12.33 -6.20
N PRO A 106 -6.99 -13.61 -6.36
CA PRO A 106 -6.32 -14.71 -5.68
C PRO A 106 -4.88 -14.88 -6.19
N ALA A 107 -3.97 -15.26 -5.31
CA ALA A 107 -2.58 -15.54 -5.66
C ALA A 107 -2.23 -17.01 -5.39
N ILE A 108 -1.49 -17.62 -6.34
CA ILE A 108 -0.96 -18.98 -6.25
C ILE A 108 0.47 -18.91 -5.72
N CYS A 109 0.75 -19.63 -4.63
CA CYS A 109 2.06 -19.64 -3.97
C CYS A 109 2.84 -20.92 -4.33
N ASP A 110 3.34 -20.98 -5.55
CA ASP A 110 4.14 -22.09 -6.08
C ASP A 110 5.61 -21.72 -6.38
N GLY A 111 6.02 -20.53 -5.94
CA GLY A 111 7.36 -19.99 -6.17
C GLY A 111 7.61 -19.51 -7.60
N ARG A 112 6.62 -19.63 -8.50
CA ARG A 112 6.72 -19.16 -9.90
C ARG A 112 6.20 -17.75 -10.05
N GLN A 113 6.54 -17.13 -11.18
CA GLN A 113 5.99 -15.84 -11.55
C GLN A 113 4.65 -16.05 -12.26
N HIS A 114 3.64 -15.30 -11.80
CA HIS A 114 2.28 -15.27 -12.34
C HIS A 114 1.89 -13.86 -12.73
N ARG A 115 0.89 -13.76 -13.60
CA ARG A 115 0.21 -12.48 -13.87
C ARG A 115 -1.04 -12.39 -13.02
N PHE A 116 -1.43 -11.15 -12.71
CA PHE A 116 -2.71 -10.84 -12.09
C PHE A 116 -3.41 -9.73 -12.85
N SER A 117 -4.73 -9.68 -12.70
CA SER A 117 -5.56 -8.53 -13.03
C SER A 117 -6.53 -8.28 -11.89
N VAL A 118 -6.77 -7.01 -11.59
CA VAL A 118 -7.80 -6.59 -10.65
C VAL A 118 -8.67 -5.57 -11.33
N ASP A 119 -9.97 -5.81 -11.28
CA ASP A 119 -11.00 -4.93 -11.83
C ASP A 119 -11.73 -4.23 -10.69
N GLY A 120 -12.01 -2.97 -10.86
CA GLY A 120 -12.80 -2.18 -9.93
C GLY A 120 -13.55 -1.06 -10.63
N SER A 121 -14.47 -0.44 -9.91
CA SER A 121 -15.25 0.70 -10.42
C SER A 121 -15.03 1.92 -9.53
N GLY A 122 -15.01 3.11 -10.12
CA GLY A 122 -14.84 4.38 -9.44
C GLY A 122 -14.99 5.53 -10.42
N TYR A 123 -14.76 6.74 -9.97
CA TYR A 123 -14.80 7.94 -10.81
C TYR A 123 -13.46 8.19 -11.52
N PHE A 124 -12.89 7.13 -12.11
CA PHE A 124 -11.63 7.18 -12.83
C PHE A 124 -11.83 7.51 -14.30
N VAL A 125 -10.88 8.24 -14.87
CA VAL A 125 -10.85 8.65 -16.27
C VAL A 125 -9.50 8.31 -16.90
N ASP A 126 -9.40 8.42 -18.22
CA ASP A 126 -8.12 8.29 -18.93
C ASP A 126 -7.11 9.35 -18.45
N GLY A 127 -5.87 8.95 -18.21
CA GLY A 127 -4.80 9.82 -17.73
C GLY A 127 -3.92 9.20 -16.64
N PRO A 128 -3.05 10.01 -16.05
CA PRO A 128 -2.14 9.54 -15.00
C PRO A 128 -2.89 9.21 -13.71
N ALA A 129 -2.50 8.11 -13.09
CA ALA A 129 -2.99 7.64 -11.81
C ALA A 129 -1.83 7.00 -11.01
N TYR A 130 -2.06 6.68 -9.76
CA TYR A 130 -1.12 6.04 -8.86
C TYR A 130 -1.74 4.77 -8.30
N ALA A 131 -1.09 3.64 -8.48
CA ALA A 131 -1.57 2.35 -8.04
C ALA A 131 -0.69 1.80 -6.92
N GLU A 132 -1.33 1.33 -5.87
CA GLU A 132 -0.72 0.54 -4.79
C GLU A 132 -1.23 -0.89 -4.88
N ALA A 133 -0.34 -1.87 -4.82
CA ALA A 133 -0.72 -3.26 -4.71
C ALA A 133 -0.04 -3.90 -3.50
N ARG A 134 -0.78 -4.76 -2.80
CA ARG A 134 -0.28 -5.52 -1.64
C ARG A 134 -0.66 -6.98 -1.78
N MET A 135 0.32 -7.86 -1.59
CA MET A 135 0.09 -9.29 -1.50
C MET A 135 -0.02 -9.69 -0.03
N VAL A 136 -1.15 -10.30 0.32
CA VAL A 136 -1.49 -10.70 1.68
C VAL A 136 -1.62 -12.21 1.73
N LYS A 137 -0.88 -12.86 2.62
CA LYS A 137 -1.02 -14.27 2.96
C LYS A 137 -1.85 -14.42 4.23
N TYR A 138 -2.70 -15.44 4.24
CA TYR A 138 -3.49 -15.83 5.40
C TYR A 138 -2.93 -17.16 5.90
N GLY A 139 -2.19 -17.12 7.01
CA GLY A 139 -1.58 -18.32 7.60
C GLY A 139 -2.31 -18.79 8.84
N ASP A 140 -2.51 -20.11 8.94
CA ASP A 140 -2.99 -20.76 10.15
C ASP A 140 -1.79 -21.03 11.07
N ARG A 141 -1.48 -20.11 11.98
CA ARG A 141 -0.49 -20.36 13.03
C ARG A 141 -1.10 -21.07 14.24
N GLY A 142 -2.01 -21.99 14.02
CA GLY A 142 -2.66 -22.70 15.13
C GLY A 142 -3.67 -21.88 15.93
N ASP A 143 -3.87 -20.61 15.58
CA ASP A 143 -4.90 -19.76 16.14
C ASP A 143 -6.22 -19.94 15.35
N PHE A 144 -7.34 -19.92 16.05
CA PHE A 144 -8.68 -20.11 15.47
C PHE A 144 -9.05 -19.08 14.39
N VAL A 145 -8.25 -18.03 14.20
CA VAL A 145 -8.47 -16.98 13.19
C VAL A 145 -7.21 -16.80 12.36
N PRO A 146 -7.28 -17.01 11.03
CA PRO A 146 -6.14 -16.76 10.15
C PRO A 146 -5.80 -15.27 10.15
N MET A 147 -4.57 -14.93 10.58
CA MET A 147 -4.10 -13.56 10.62
C MET A 147 -3.53 -13.15 9.25
N PRO A 148 -4.04 -12.08 8.63
CA PRO A 148 -3.50 -11.57 7.38
C PRO A 148 -2.11 -10.95 7.61
N ARG A 149 -1.15 -11.29 6.73
CA ARG A 149 0.20 -10.72 6.73
C ARG A 149 0.55 -10.22 5.34
N THR A 150 0.91 -8.94 5.21
CA THR A 150 1.48 -8.41 3.98
C THR A 150 2.88 -9.00 3.79
N VAL A 151 3.12 -9.62 2.63
CA VAL A 151 4.38 -10.29 2.29
C VAL A 151 5.13 -9.61 1.15
N ALA A 152 4.43 -8.83 0.32
CA ALA A 152 5.00 -7.94 -0.68
C ALA A 152 4.06 -6.76 -0.90
N ASP A 153 4.62 -5.60 -1.20
CA ASP A 153 3.90 -4.41 -1.60
C ASP A 153 4.67 -3.68 -2.70
N THR A 154 3.96 -2.92 -3.50
CA THR A 154 4.54 -2.09 -4.55
C THR A 154 3.62 -0.92 -4.85
N GLU A 155 4.23 0.18 -5.25
CA GLU A 155 3.57 1.40 -5.65
C GLU A 155 4.11 1.85 -6.99
N HIS A 156 3.23 2.26 -7.89
CA HIS A 156 3.67 2.68 -9.23
C HIS A 156 2.74 3.71 -9.85
N SER A 157 3.34 4.65 -10.60
CA SER A 157 2.57 5.54 -11.48
C SER A 157 2.08 4.76 -12.69
N VAL A 158 0.78 4.76 -12.92
CA VAL A 158 0.10 4.08 -14.04
C VAL A 158 -0.57 5.10 -14.93
N THR A 159 -0.62 4.82 -16.22
CA THR A 159 -1.44 5.59 -17.17
C THR A 159 -2.70 4.78 -17.49
N LEU A 160 -3.85 5.31 -17.15
CA LEU A 160 -5.13 4.73 -17.55
C LEU A 160 -5.42 5.11 -19.00
N VAL A 161 -5.76 4.14 -19.81
CA VAL A 161 -6.11 4.34 -21.21
C VAL A 161 -7.51 3.80 -21.49
N ASN A 162 -8.27 4.52 -22.31
CA ASN A 162 -9.55 4.05 -22.80
C ASN A 162 -9.35 3.44 -24.20
N PRO A 163 -9.46 2.11 -24.37
CA PRO A 163 -9.20 1.45 -25.65
C PRO A 163 -10.25 1.73 -26.72
N MET A 164 -11.37 2.38 -26.35
CA MET A 164 -12.49 2.67 -27.27
C MET A 164 -12.53 4.15 -27.70
N ARG A 165 -11.42 4.86 -27.56
CA ARG A 165 -11.31 6.27 -27.95
C ARG A 165 -10.58 6.44 -29.27
#